data_20f1d72f1fb79186f9adfd9f75f46372
#
_entry.id   20f1d72f1fb79186f9adfd9f75f46372
#
_cell.length_a   1.000
_cell.length_b   1.000
_cell.length_c   1.000
_cell.angle_alpha   90.00
_cell.angle_beta   90.00
_cell.angle_gamma   90.00
#
_symmetry.space_group_name_H-M   'P 1'
#
loop_
_entity.id
_entity.type
_entity.pdbx_description
1 polymer ?
#
loop_
_entity_poly.entity_id
_entity_poly.type
_entity_poly.pdbx_seq_one_letter_code
_entity_poly.pdbx_strand_id
1 'polypeptide(L)'
;VTILETPPNLDGDVTGTAEALKAEFIGDASIDAMVSCADFGAAAGANAVEQTGLDIMVSAFDFSPATLERIKAGTQKMAIDQQPYLQGFLATSMLFAHLKFGTEISTDPVLTGPAIVDASNVEAVVAGAALGAR
;
A
#
# COMPACT_ATOMS: atom_id res chain seq x y z
N VAL A 1 0.31 20.91 -4.53
CA VAL A 1 -0.36 19.65 -4.92
C VAL A 1 -1.85 19.92 -4.98
N THR A 2 -2.48 19.60 -6.11
CA THR A 2 -3.94 19.63 -6.26
C THR A 2 -4.44 18.20 -6.12
N ILE A 3 -5.46 17.99 -5.29
CA ILE A 3 -6.11 16.69 -5.15
C ILE A 3 -7.40 16.74 -5.95
N LEU A 4 -7.56 15.82 -6.90
CA LEU A 4 -8.76 15.69 -7.71
C LEU A 4 -9.78 14.78 -7.00
N GLU A 5 -11.03 14.89 -7.43
CA GLU A 5 -12.09 14.00 -6.95
C GLU A 5 -11.77 12.54 -7.31
N THR A 6 -11.98 11.64 -6.37
CA THR A 6 -11.69 10.22 -6.57
C THR A 6 -12.82 9.58 -7.37
N PRO A 7 -12.53 8.84 -8.46
CA PRO A 7 -13.56 8.09 -9.18
C PRO A 7 -14.20 7.01 -8.28
N PRO A 8 -15.40 6.54 -8.61
CA PRO A 8 -16.09 5.53 -7.83
C PRO A 8 -15.24 4.28 -7.64
N ASN A 9 -15.13 3.84 -6.39
CA ASN A 9 -14.50 2.57 -6.06
C ASN A 9 -15.46 1.42 -6.39
N LEU A 10 -15.04 0.51 -7.27
CA LEU A 10 -15.81 -0.68 -7.65
C LEU A 10 -15.37 -1.88 -6.80
N ASP A 11 -15.63 -1.84 -5.53
CA ASP A 11 -15.28 -2.81 -4.47
C ASP A 11 -14.82 -4.20 -4.94
N GLY A 12 -13.48 -4.41 -4.96
CA GLY A 12 -12.87 -5.68 -5.34
C GLY A 12 -12.82 -5.99 -6.84
N ASP A 13 -13.47 -5.20 -7.70
CA ASP A 13 -13.34 -5.32 -9.16
C ASP A 13 -12.14 -4.52 -9.66
N VAL A 14 -10.98 -5.15 -9.67
CA VAL A 14 -9.73 -4.55 -10.17
C VAL A 14 -9.85 -4.16 -11.65
N THR A 15 -10.53 -4.97 -12.47
CA THR A 15 -10.67 -4.72 -13.91
C THR A 15 -11.59 -3.53 -14.19
N GLY A 16 -12.77 -3.50 -13.57
CA GLY A 16 -13.70 -2.37 -13.73
C GLY A 16 -13.12 -1.08 -13.16
N THR A 17 -12.41 -1.14 -12.03
CA THR A 17 -11.72 0.02 -11.46
C THR A 17 -10.60 0.51 -12.39
N ALA A 18 -9.85 -0.39 -13.03
CA ALA A 18 -8.80 -0.01 -13.98
C ALA A 18 -9.37 0.70 -15.22
N GLU A 19 -10.51 0.23 -15.75
CA GLU A 19 -11.16 0.90 -16.88
C GLU A 19 -11.70 2.30 -16.51
N ALA A 20 -12.24 2.47 -15.31
CA ALA A 20 -12.66 3.78 -14.79
C ALA A 20 -11.46 4.73 -14.66
N LEU A 21 -10.38 4.28 -14.02
CA LEU A 21 -9.16 5.06 -13.87
C LEU A 21 -8.52 5.42 -15.22
N LYS A 22 -8.53 4.50 -16.15
CA LYS A 22 -8.06 4.74 -17.52
C LYS A 22 -8.83 5.86 -18.22
N ALA A 23 -10.16 5.89 -18.06
CA ALA A 23 -10.96 6.98 -18.60
C ALA A 23 -10.59 8.33 -17.98
N GLU A 24 -10.38 8.39 -16.67
CA GLU A 24 -9.92 9.59 -15.97
C GLU A 24 -8.54 10.04 -16.43
N PHE A 25 -7.57 9.12 -16.49
CA PHE A 25 -6.19 9.42 -16.91
C PHE A 25 -6.10 9.95 -18.34
N ILE A 26 -6.95 9.46 -19.24
CA ILE A 26 -7.04 9.98 -20.63
C ILE A 26 -7.78 11.32 -20.67
N GLY A 27 -8.80 11.49 -19.80
CA GLY A 27 -9.67 12.67 -19.77
C GLY A 27 -9.00 13.91 -19.17
N ASP A 28 -8.05 13.73 -18.27
CA ASP A 28 -7.36 14.83 -17.59
C ASP A 28 -5.84 14.65 -17.62
N ALA A 29 -5.18 15.34 -18.55
CA ALA A 29 -3.73 15.33 -18.72
C ALA A 29 -2.96 16.03 -17.55
N SER A 30 -3.63 16.58 -16.57
CA SER A 30 -3.00 17.17 -15.37
C SER A 30 -2.71 16.14 -14.29
N ILE A 31 -3.19 14.89 -14.44
CA ILE A 31 -2.95 13.80 -13.49
C ILE A 31 -1.53 13.27 -13.70
N ASP A 32 -0.69 13.46 -12.71
CA ASP A 32 0.70 12.98 -12.68
C ASP A 32 0.97 11.91 -11.61
N ALA A 33 0.02 11.70 -10.70
CA ALA A 33 0.15 10.69 -9.66
C ALA A 33 -1.21 10.17 -9.18
N MET A 34 -1.20 8.91 -8.74
CA MET A 34 -2.30 8.26 -8.05
C MET A 34 -1.79 7.62 -6.75
N VAL A 35 -2.53 7.82 -5.66
CA VAL A 35 -2.32 7.13 -4.39
C VAL A 35 -3.59 6.37 -4.02
N SER A 36 -3.48 5.07 -3.87
CA SER A 36 -4.58 4.23 -3.40
C SER A 36 -4.52 4.01 -1.89
N CYS A 37 -5.67 4.05 -1.23
CA CYS A 37 -5.80 3.69 0.18
C CYS A 37 -5.79 2.16 0.43
N ALA A 38 -5.63 1.35 -0.62
CA ALA A 38 -5.54 -0.10 -0.53
C ALA A 38 -4.76 -0.68 -1.71
N ASP A 39 -4.17 -1.87 -1.52
CA ASP A 39 -3.36 -2.54 -2.53
C ASP A 39 -4.12 -2.82 -3.84
N PHE A 40 -5.39 -3.23 -3.76
CA PHE A 40 -6.18 -3.55 -4.96
C PHE A 40 -6.39 -2.33 -5.88
N GLY A 41 -6.58 -1.14 -5.31
CA GLY A 41 -6.70 0.08 -6.09
C GLY A 41 -5.39 0.47 -6.78
N ALA A 42 -4.24 0.20 -6.14
CA ALA A 42 -2.95 0.38 -6.79
C ALA A 42 -2.73 -0.64 -7.93
N ALA A 43 -3.23 -1.88 -7.78
CA ALA A 43 -3.21 -2.85 -8.88
C ALA A 43 -4.04 -2.36 -10.07
N ALA A 44 -5.23 -1.81 -9.81
CA ALA A 44 -6.06 -1.20 -10.85
C ALA A 44 -5.38 -0.01 -11.52
N GLY A 45 -4.77 0.88 -10.72
CA GLY A 45 -4.02 2.04 -11.23
C GLY A 45 -2.83 1.62 -12.10
N ALA A 46 -2.05 0.64 -11.66
CA ALA A 46 -0.94 0.11 -12.44
C ALA A 46 -1.40 -0.48 -13.78
N ASN A 47 -2.51 -1.23 -13.78
CA ASN A 47 -3.11 -1.75 -15.02
C ASN A 47 -3.57 -0.62 -15.95
N ALA A 48 -4.19 0.43 -15.42
CA ALA A 48 -4.63 1.59 -16.19
C ALA A 48 -3.44 2.34 -16.81
N VAL A 49 -2.36 2.54 -16.07
CA VAL A 49 -1.12 3.16 -16.56
C VAL A 49 -0.48 2.30 -17.65
N GLU A 50 -0.38 0.99 -17.46
CA GLU A 50 0.17 0.07 -18.47
C GLU A 50 -0.64 0.11 -19.77
N GLN A 51 -1.98 0.13 -19.68
CA GLN A 51 -2.85 0.16 -20.85
C GLN A 51 -2.84 1.50 -21.60
N THR A 52 -2.63 2.61 -20.89
CA THR A 52 -2.59 3.95 -21.49
C THR A 52 -1.20 4.36 -21.97
N GLY A 53 -0.14 3.80 -21.36
CA GLY A 53 1.24 4.21 -21.59
C GLY A 53 1.56 5.62 -21.05
N LEU A 54 0.70 6.19 -20.19
CA LEU A 54 0.91 7.51 -19.58
C LEU A 54 1.94 7.42 -18.46
N ASP A 55 2.67 8.49 -18.23
CA ASP A 55 3.67 8.59 -17.15
C ASP A 55 3.00 9.09 -15.85
N ILE A 56 2.22 8.21 -15.23
CA ILE A 56 1.51 8.49 -13.98
C ILE A 56 2.11 7.64 -12.87
N MET A 57 2.57 8.27 -11.80
CA MET A 57 3.10 7.57 -10.63
C MET A 57 1.98 6.88 -9.85
N VAL A 58 2.17 5.59 -9.57
CA VAL A 58 1.24 4.82 -8.71
C VAL A 58 1.89 4.55 -7.35
N SER A 59 1.13 4.74 -6.29
CA SER A 59 1.52 4.43 -4.90
C SER A 59 0.34 3.84 -4.15
N ALA A 60 0.60 3.13 -3.05
CA ALA A 60 -0.44 2.45 -2.27
C ALA A 60 -0.24 2.59 -0.78
N PHE A 61 -1.33 2.43 -0.04
CA PHE A 61 -1.34 1.95 1.33
C PHE A 61 -1.53 0.43 1.31
N ASP A 62 -0.74 -0.29 2.09
CA ASP A 62 -0.57 -1.75 2.03
C ASP A 62 0.09 -2.26 0.74
N PHE A 63 0.43 -3.54 0.74
CA PHE A 63 1.04 -4.21 -0.40
C PHE A 63 0.75 -5.71 -0.43
N SER A 64 0.78 -6.26 -1.63
CA SER A 64 0.82 -7.69 -1.95
C SER A 64 2.18 -8.06 -2.54
N PRO A 65 2.48 -9.35 -2.74
CA PRO A 65 3.64 -9.76 -3.51
C PRO A 65 3.72 -9.09 -4.89
N ALA A 66 2.58 -8.90 -5.57
CA ALA A 66 2.54 -8.23 -6.87
C ALA A 66 2.93 -6.75 -6.78
N THR A 67 2.56 -6.06 -5.70
CA THR A 67 2.99 -4.69 -5.42
C THR A 67 4.49 -4.60 -5.25
N LEU A 68 5.10 -5.52 -4.50
CA LEU A 68 6.55 -5.55 -4.31
C LEU A 68 7.28 -5.77 -5.64
N GLU A 69 6.77 -6.65 -6.51
CA GLU A 69 7.34 -6.82 -7.84
C GLU A 69 7.20 -5.56 -8.72
N ARG A 70 6.08 -4.85 -8.65
CA ARG A 70 5.91 -3.56 -9.34
C ARG A 70 6.88 -2.49 -8.84
N ILE A 71 7.14 -2.44 -7.54
CA ILE A 71 8.15 -1.52 -6.96
C ILE A 71 9.54 -1.88 -7.44
N LYS A 72 9.90 -3.15 -7.48
CA LYS A 72 11.19 -3.64 -8.02
C LYS A 72 11.34 -3.29 -9.51
N ALA A 73 10.29 -3.46 -10.28
CA ALA A 73 10.25 -3.13 -11.71
C ALA A 73 10.23 -1.61 -11.99
N GLY A 74 9.95 -0.77 -10.97
CA GLY A 74 9.85 0.68 -11.12
C GLY A 74 8.50 1.15 -11.67
N THR A 75 7.52 0.26 -11.83
CA THR A 75 6.16 0.58 -12.32
C THR A 75 5.21 1.02 -11.21
N GLN A 76 5.63 0.90 -9.95
CA GLN A 76 4.98 1.49 -8.79
C GLN A 76 6.04 2.20 -7.95
N LYS A 77 5.76 3.42 -7.49
CA LYS A 77 6.74 4.26 -6.82
C LYS A 77 7.07 3.77 -5.42
N MET A 78 6.02 3.50 -4.64
CA MET A 78 6.16 3.05 -3.25
C MET A 78 4.88 2.39 -2.74
N ALA A 79 4.98 1.78 -1.57
CA ALA A 79 3.85 1.40 -0.73
C ALA A 79 4.09 1.85 0.72
N ILE A 80 3.01 2.10 1.45
CA ILE A 80 3.03 2.37 2.89
C ILE A 80 2.71 1.07 3.60
N ASP A 81 3.67 0.56 4.38
CA ASP A 81 3.52 -0.65 5.19
C ASP A 81 3.08 -0.29 6.60
N GLN A 82 1.91 -0.70 6.99
CA GLN A 82 1.42 -0.57 8.36
C GLN A 82 1.97 -1.65 9.31
N GLN A 83 2.67 -2.64 8.77
CA GLN A 83 3.28 -3.75 9.48
C GLN A 83 2.27 -4.61 10.27
N PRO A 84 1.31 -5.27 9.59
CA PRO A 84 0.21 -5.98 10.24
C PRO A 84 0.67 -7.15 11.13
N TYR A 85 1.76 -7.83 10.78
CA TYR A 85 2.37 -8.83 11.65
C TYR A 85 2.79 -8.22 13.00
N LEU A 86 3.46 -7.07 12.96
CA LEU A 86 3.92 -6.37 14.18
C LEU A 86 2.74 -5.88 15.01
N GLN A 87 1.66 -5.42 14.37
CA GLN A 87 0.42 -5.02 15.07
C GLN A 87 -0.14 -6.19 15.89
N GLY A 88 -0.31 -7.36 15.27
CA GLY A 88 -0.81 -8.54 15.95
C GLY A 88 0.14 -9.05 17.03
N PHE A 89 1.44 -9.11 16.73
CA PHE A 89 2.46 -9.59 17.66
C PHE A 89 2.58 -8.70 18.90
N LEU A 90 2.69 -7.39 18.73
CA LEU A 90 2.82 -6.45 19.86
C LEU A 90 1.55 -6.42 20.70
N ALA A 91 0.36 -6.29 20.08
CA ALA A 91 -0.90 -6.24 20.80
C ALA A 91 -1.07 -7.50 21.68
N THR A 92 -0.82 -8.69 21.12
CA THR A 92 -0.93 -9.96 21.85
C THR A 92 0.12 -10.06 22.94
N SER A 93 1.37 -9.70 22.66
CA SER A 93 2.46 -9.77 23.64
C SER A 93 2.26 -8.81 24.81
N MET A 94 1.79 -7.60 24.50
CA MET A 94 1.51 -6.58 25.51
C MET A 94 0.32 -6.98 26.40
N LEU A 95 -0.75 -7.50 25.78
CA LEU A 95 -1.90 -8.03 26.52
C LEU A 95 -1.49 -9.19 27.44
N PHE A 96 -0.69 -10.13 26.94
CA PHE A 96 -0.17 -11.24 27.74
C PHE A 96 0.66 -10.73 28.93
N ALA A 97 1.59 -9.80 28.69
CA ALA A 97 2.43 -9.25 29.74
C ALA A 97 1.60 -8.52 30.81
N HIS A 98 0.59 -7.75 30.39
CA HIS A 98 -0.33 -7.09 31.30
C HIS A 98 -1.08 -8.10 32.19
N LEU A 99 -1.72 -9.08 31.59
CA LEU A 99 -2.54 -10.07 32.32
C LEU A 99 -1.69 -11.00 33.20
N LYS A 100 -0.49 -11.37 32.76
CA LYS A 100 0.36 -12.33 33.48
C LYS A 100 1.23 -11.71 34.56
N PHE A 101 1.74 -10.49 34.31
CA PHE A 101 2.78 -9.86 35.11
C PHE A 101 2.38 -8.49 35.67
N GLY A 102 1.19 -7.98 35.35
CA GLY A 102 0.74 -6.63 35.72
C GLY A 102 1.54 -5.52 35.06
N THR A 103 2.19 -5.79 33.94
CA THR A 103 2.97 -4.79 33.18
C THR A 103 2.05 -3.72 32.63
N GLU A 104 2.42 -2.46 32.76
CA GLU A 104 1.71 -1.34 32.17
C GLU A 104 2.42 -0.85 30.91
N ILE A 105 1.64 -0.40 29.93
CA ILE A 105 2.14 0.20 28.70
C ILE A 105 2.33 1.69 28.96
N SER A 106 3.57 2.16 28.85
CA SER A 106 3.93 3.55 29.17
C SER A 106 3.62 4.56 28.07
N THR A 107 3.26 4.09 26.85
CA THR A 107 2.98 4.95 25.70
C THR A 107 1.69 4.52 24.99
N ASP A 108 0.91 5.51 24.62
CA ASP A 108 -0.33 5.32 23.85
C ASP A 108 -0.43 6.45 22.81
N PRO A 109 -0.54 6.17 21.50
CA PRO A 109 -0.51 4.82 20.87
C PRO A 109 0.91 4.25 20.71
N VAL A 110 1.01 2.90 20.62
CA VAL A 110 2.20 2.22 20.14
C VAL A 110 2.15 2.12 18.63
N LEU A 111 3.00 2.85 17.94
CA LEU A 111 2.99 2.94 16.49
C LEU A 111 3.76 1.78 15.85
N THR A 112 3.17 1.15 14.83
CA THR A 112 3.81 0.11 13.99
C THR A 112 4.13 0.59 12.58
N GLY A 113 3.89 1.85 12.28
CA GLY A 113 4.14 2.50 11.00
C GLY A 113 3.90 4.01 11.09
N PRO A 114 3.92 4.70 9.95
CA PRO A 114 4.13 4.16 8.59
C PRO A 114 5.59 3.77 8.32
N ALA A 115 5.80 2.65 7.61
CA ALA A 115 7.07 2.33 6.99
C ALA A 115 6.94 2.49 5.47
N ILE A 116 7.85 3.21 4.84
CA ILE A 116 7.84 3.38 3.39
C ILE A 116 8.60 2.23 2.75
N VAL A 117 7.96 1.54 1.80
CA VAL A 117 8.57 0.52 0.95
C VAL A 117 8.75 1.10 -0.44
N ASP A 118 9.98 1.19 -0.88
CA ASP A 118 10.37 1.70 -2.19
C ASP A 118 11.54 0.89 -2.78
N ALA A 119 12.07 1.33 -3.92
CA ALA A 119 13.17 0.64 -4.60
C ALA A 119 14.45 0.50 -3.73
N SER A 120 14.64 1.31 -2.70
CA SER A 120 15.83 1.26 -1.84
C SER A 120 15.80 0.12 -0.82
N ASN A 121 14.61 -0.38 -0.47
CA ASN A 121 14.44 -1.38 0.61
C ASN A 121 13.54 -2.57 0.25
N VAL A 122 12.94 -2.59 -0.92
CA VAL A 122 11.95 -3.60 -1.34
C VAL A 122 12.49 -5.04 -1.24
N GLU A 123 13.76 -5.28 -1.51
CA GLU A 123 14.36 -6.62 -1.41
C GLU A 123 14.33 -7.18 0.03
N ALA A 124 14.61 -6.34 1.02
CA ALA A 124 14.51 -6.73 2.43
C ALA A 124 13.06 -7.00 2.84
N VAL A 125 12.10 -6.25 2.27
CA VAL A 125 10.66 -6.43 2.53
C VAL A 125 10.17 -7.74 1.91
N VAL A 126 10.59 -8.07 0.68
CA VAL A 126 10.28 -9.36 0.02
C VAL A 126 10.74 -10.54 0.88
N ALA A 127 11.97 -10.48 1.39
CA ALA A 127 12.50 -11.51 2.27
C ALA A 127 11.66 -11.68 3.55
N GLY A 128 11.26 -10.57 4.18
CA GLY A 128 10.40 -10.58 5.37
C GLY A 128 8.98 -11.10 5.07
N ALA A 129 8.40 -10.69 3.95
CA ALA A 129 7.08 -11.16 3.51
C ALA A 129 7.07 -12.67 3.23
N ALA A 130 8.12 -13.21 2.63
CA ALA A 130 8.27 -14.65 2.39
C ALA A 130 8.31 -15.48 3.69
N LEU A 131 8.71 -14.86 4.81
CA LEU A 131 8.70 -15.48 6.14
C LEU A 131 7.39 -15.26 6.90
N GLY A 132 6.41 -14.58 6.31
CA GLY A 132 5.15 -14.23 6.97
C GLY A 132 5.30 -13.16 8.05
N ALA A 133 6.38 -12.38 8.03
CA ALA A 133 6.69 -11.35 9.03
C ALA A 133 6.27 -9.93 8.61
N ARG A 134 5.47 -9.85 7.55
CA ARG A 134 4.97 -8.58 6.98
C ARG A 134 3.53 -8.74 6.51
#